data_5ed5d76f56d5b27dabb27b9678927ddc
#
_entry.id   5ed5d76f56d5b27dabb27b9678927ddc
#
_cell.length_a   1.000
_cell.length_b   1.000
_cell.length_c   1.000
_cell.angle_alpha   90.00
_cell.angle_beta   90.00
_cell.angle_gamma   90.00
#
_symmetry.space_group_name_H-M   'P 1'
#
loop_
_entity.id
_entity.type
_entity.pdbx_description
1 polymer ?
#
loop_
_entity_poly.entity_id
_entity_poly.type
_entity_poly.pdbx_seq_one_letter_code
_entity_poly.pdbx_strand_id
1 'polypeptide(L)'
;MATSIRSSRWLAGGIVLLIISAVWAQSRGTSADESAVRALIQGADGDDKNATKARQYAVDADWTNSFGERLHGREALLQKFDQLAHSTFYQAGRDAPGSDKVDVRFVRPDVAVVYEYEEVIGQIDPTIGKPMPPRKIHHQYVVSKEDGKWLIQSELIMDEEHFAK
;
A
#
# COMPACT_ATOMS: atom_id res chain seq x y z
N MET A 1 6.02 39.89 -63.72
CA MET A 1 6.56 39.80 -62.36
C MET A 1 5.56 39.10 -61.48
N ALA A 2 5.80 37.82 -61.15
CA ALA A 2 4.90 37.00 -60.32
C ALA A 2 5.68 36.63 -59.05
N THR A 3 5.25 37.12 -57.90
CA THR A 3 5.88 36.86 -56.62
C THR A 3 5.19 35.66 -55.95
N SER A 4 5.95 34.60 -55.78
CA SER A 4 5.54 33.35 -55.11
C SER A 4 5.55 33.52 -53.60
N ILE A 5 4.38 33.33 -52.95
CA ILE A 5 4.27 33.25 -51.50
C ILE A 5 4.40 31.77 -51.11
N ARG A 6 5.53 31.38 -50.53
CA ARG A 6 5.70 30.08 -49.89
C ARG A 6 5.12 30.14 -48.47
N SER A 7 4.03 29.46 -48.25
CA SER A 7 3.40 29.26 -46.92
C SER A 7 4.17 28.24 -46.08
N SER A 8 4.71 28.68 -44.96
CA SER A 8 5.32 27.87 -43.93
C SER A 8 4.26 27.13 -43.10
N ARG A 9 4.00 25.84 -43.37
CA ARG A 9 2.98 24.99 -42.70
C ARG A 9 3.56 23.93 -41.77
N TRP A 10 4.76 24.10 -41.20
CA TRP A 10 5.45 23.02 -40.46
C TRP A 10 5.69 23.26 -38.96
N LEU A 11 5.10 24.28 -38.33
CA LEU A 11 5.34 24.56 -36.89
C LEU A 11 4.19 24.14 -35.95
N ALA A 12 3.04 23.69 -36.46
CA ALA A 12 1.91 23.35 -35.57
C ALA A 12 1.92 21.90 -35.07
N GLY A 13 2.63 20.99 -35.73
CA GLY A 13 2.60 19.56 -35.38
C GLY A 13 3.49 19.16 -34.20
N GLY A 14 4.57 19.90 -33.94
CA GLY A 14 5.53 19.56 -32.90
C GLY A 14 5.08 19.89 -31.48
N ILE A 15 4.26 20.92 -31.31
CA ILE A 15 3.81 21.38 -29.99
C ILE A 15 2.75 20.44 -29.41
N VAL A 16 1.87 19.87 -30.26
CA VAL A 16 0.79 18.97 -29.79
C VAL A 16 1.36 17.63 -29.28
N LEU A 17 2.42 17.09 -29.90
CA LEU A 17 3.05 15.85 -29.45
C LEU A 17 3.80 16.00 -28.11
N LEU A 18 4.40 17.16 -27.84
CA LEU A 18 5.07 17.44 -26.56
C LEU A 18 4.08 17.60 -25.41
N ILE A 19 2.90 18.18 -25.66
CA ILE A 19 1.86 18.34 -24.65
C ILE A 19 1.25 16.98 -24.28
N ILE A 20 1.03 16.10 -25.25
CA ILE A 20 0.48 14.75 -25.01
C ILE A 20 1.47 13.90 -24.20
N SER A 21 2.76 13.93 -24.51
CA SER A 21 3.76 13.19 -23.73
C SER A 21 3.92 13.70 -22.31
N ALA A 22 3.79 15.00 -22.06
CA ALA A 22 3.83 15.56 -20.71
C ALA A 22 2.61 15.16 -19.87
N VAL A 23 1.41 15.06 -20.47
CA VAL A 23 0.19 14.61 -19.78
C VAL A 23 0.29 13.13 -19.38
N TRP A 24 0.87 12.27 -20.23
CA TRP A 24 1.08 10.85 -19.89
C TRP A 24 2.18 10.64 -18.84
N ALA A 25 3.19 11.51 -18.77
CA ALA A 25 4.22 11.47 -17.74
C ALA A 25 3.69 11.91 -16.36
N GLN A 26 2.69 12.80 -16.31
CA GLN A 26 2.06 13.24 -15.06
C GLN A 26 1.06 12.23 -14.48
N SER A 27 0.68 11.20 -15.21
CA SER A 27 -0.26 10.17 -14.73
C SER A 27 0.38 9.10 -13.84
N ARG A 28 1.70 9.15 -13.64
CA ARG A 28 2.43 8.20 -12.80
C ARG A 28 3.08 8.95 -11.64
N GLY A 29 3.10 8.33 -10.47
CA GLY A 29 3.90 8.83 -9.35
C GLY A 29 5.39 8.91 -9.71
N THR A 30 6.13 9.77 -9.03
CA THR A 30 7.58 9.88 -9.19
C THR A 30 8.30 8.71 -8.49
N SER A 31 9.58 8.52 -8.78
CA SER A 31 10.41 7.55 -8.04
C SER A 31 10.51 7.88 -6.54
N ALA A 32 10.46 9.16 -6.18
CA ALA A 32 10.41 9.61 -4.80
C ALA A 32 9.07 9.24 -4.14
N ASP A 33 7.95 9.35 -4.87
CA ASP A 33 6.64 8.90 -4.38
C ASP A 33 6.61 7.39 -4.20
N GLU A 34 7.16 6.60 -5.12
CA GLU A 34 7.24 5.15 -4.98
C GLU A 34 8.07 4.76 -3.75
N SER A 35 9.21 5.39 -3.53
CA SER A 35 10.04 5.15 -2.34
C SER A 35 9.29 5.53 -1.06
N ALA A 36 8.55 6.64 -1.05
CA ALA A 36 7.76 7.08 0.10
C ALA A 36 6.59 6.11 0.40
N VAL A 37 5.93 5.59 -0.63
CA VAL A 37 4.86 4.59 -0.48
C VAL A 37 5.42 3.27 0.05
N ARG A 38 6.56 2.79 -0.47
CA ARG A 38 7.23 1.58 0.06
C ARG A 38 7.62 1.76 1.52
N ALA A 39 8.22 2.89 1.88
CA ALA A 39 8.57 3.20 3.25
C ALA A 39 7.34 3.31 4.17
N LEU A 40 6.20 3.80 3.67
CA LEU A 40 4.94 3.83 4.41
C LEU A 40 4.49 2.43 4.80
N ILE A 41 4.54 1.47 3.86
CA ILE A 41 4.07 0.10 4.09
C ILE A 41 5.06 -0.68 4.97
N GLN A 42 6.35 -0.60 4.70
CA GLN A 42 7.41 -1.36 5.40
C GLN A 42 7.91 -0.68 6.69
N GLY A 43 7.57 0.58 6.91
CA GLY A 43 8.25 1.48 7.84
C GLY A 43 7.77 1.50 9.29
N ALA A 44 7.08 0.46 9.78
CA ALA A 44 6.68 0.39 11.19
C ALA A 44 7.75 -0.22 12.11
N ASP A 45 9.03 0.06 11.84
CA ASP A 45 10.15 -0.44 12.63
C ASP A 45 10.43 0.47 13.83
N GLY A 46 9.94 0.13 15.01
CA GLY A 46 10.20 0.84 16.25
C GLY A 46 9.59 0.13 17.46
N ASP A 47 9.95 0.57 18.67
CA ASP A 47 9.47 -0.02 19.92
C ASP A 47 7.95 0.10 20.12
N ASP A 48 7.28 1.01 19.40
CA ASP A 48 5.83 1.19 19.38
C ASP A 48 5.27 0.99 17.95
N LYS A 49 5.51 -0.18 17.40
CA LYS A 49 5.12 -0.55 16.02
C LYS A 49 3.63 -0.31 15.74
N ASN A 50 2.76 -0.66 16.70
CA ASN A 50 1.31 -0.60 16.49
C ASN A 50 0.76 0.82 16.47
N ALA A 51 1.17 1.68 17.41
CA ALA A 51 0.76 3.08 17.41
C ALA A 51 1.34 3.85 16.22
N THR A 52 2.58 3.54 15.83
CA THR A 52 3.20 4.10 14.61
C THR A 52 2.46 3.63 13.37
N LYS A 53 2.17 2.34 13.27
CA LYS A 53 1.40 1.75 12.15
C LYS A 53 0.03 2.40 12.02
N ALA A 54 -0.72 2.57 13.11
CA ALA A 54 -2.03 3.20 13.04
C ALA A 54 -2.00 4.68 12.59
N ARG A 55 -0.91 5.42 12.89
CA ARG A 55 -0.73 6.81 12.41
C ARG A 55 -0.45 6.91 10.90
N GLN A 56 -0.10 5.82 10.25
CA GLN A 56 0.08 5.75 8.80
C GLN A 56 -1.25 5.73 8.05
N TYR A 57 -2.36 5.46 8.74
CA TYR A 57 -3.71 5.46 8.17
C TYR A 57 -4.31 6.85 8.17
N ALA A 58 -5.15 7.13 7.18
CA ALA A 58 -6.00 8.32 7.14
C ALA A 58 -6.97 8.33 8.33
N VAL A 59 -7.52 9.51 8.66
CA VAL A 59 -8.45 9.66 9.81
C VAL A 59 -9.68 8.78 9.67
N ASP A 60 -10.17 8.62 8.45
CA ASP A 60 -11.37 7.88 8.06
C ASP A 60 -11.06 6.59 7.28
N ALA A 61 -9.86 6.03 7.47
CA ALA A 61 -9.44 4.81 6.77
C ALA A 61 -10.33 3.61 7.07
N ASP A 62 -10.50 2.76 6.07
CA ASP A 62 -11.11 1.44 6.20
C ASP A 62 -10.06 0.34 6.38
N TRP A 63 -10.34 -0.61 7.24
CA TRP A 63 -9.51 -1.79 7.46
C TRP A 63 -10.35 -3.04 7.53
N THR A 64 -9.94 -4.09 6.85
CA THR A 64 -10.63 -5.39 6.86
C THR A 64 -9.61 -6.50 7.03
N ASN A 65 -9.75 -7.31 8.07
CA ASN A 65 -8.86 -8.44 8.30
C ASN A 65 -9.31 -9.70 7.53
N SER A 66 -8.46 -10.73 7.55
CA SER A 66 -8.70 -12.02 6.90
C SER A 66 -9.90 -12.80 7.46
N PHE A 67 -10.46 -12.40 8.59
CA PHE A 67 -11.66 -13.00 9.20
C PHE A 67 -12.95 -12.24 8.87
N GLY A 68 -12.88 -11.18 8.04
CA GLY A 68 -14.01 -10.37 7.64
C GLY A 68 -14.42 -9.28 8.66
N GLU A 69 -13.64 -9.08 9.72
CA GLU A 69 -13.85 -7.94 10.62
C GLU A 69 -13.51 -6.64 9.89
N ARG A 70 -14.43 -5.69 9.90
CA ARG A 70 -14.24 -4.36 9.32
C ARG A 70 -14.20 -3.29 10.39
N LEU A 71 -13.23 -2.40 10.28
CA LEU A 71 -13.10 -1.22 11.12
C LEU A 71 -13.06 0.01 10.23
N HIS A 72 -13.59 1.11 10.72
CA HIS A 72 -13.57 2.41 10.08
C HIS A 72 -13.03 3.46 11.04
N GLY A 73 -12.11 4.29 10.55
CA GLY A 73 -11.48 5.37 11.26
C GLY A 73 -10.23 4.95 12.06
N ARG A 74 -9.24 5.84 12.03
CA ARG A 74 -7.93 5.65 12.68
C ARG A 74 -8.03 5.30 14.17
N GLU A 75 -8.97 5.91 14.89
CA GLU A 75 -9.13 5.68 16.32
C GLU A 75 -9.51 4.22 16.63
N ALA A 76 -10.43 3.62 15.85
CA ALA A 76 -10.79 2.22 15.97
C ALA A 76 -9.60 1.31 15.65
N LEU A 77 -8.78 1.69 14.66
CA LEU A 77 -7.57 0.97 14.29
C LEU A 77 -6.51 1.01 15.40
N LEU A 78 -6.30 2.16 16.04
CA LEU A 78 -5.41 2.30 17.20
C LEU A 78 -5.78 1.32 18.31
N GLN A 79 -7.07 1.29 18.68
CA GLN A 79 -7.55 0.37 19.71
C GLN A 79 -7.38 -1.10 19.31
N LYS A 80 -7.64 -1.43 18.04
CA LYS A 80 -7.46 -2.80 17.54
C LYS A 80 -6.00 -3.23 17.55
N PHE A 81 -5.10 -2.41 17.07
CA PHE A 81 -3.67 -2.73 17.03
C PHE A 81 -3.07 -2.84 18.44
N ASP A 82 -3.54 -2.04 19.38
CA ASP A 82 -3.18 -2.19 20.79
C ASP A 82 -3.64 -3.55 21.35
N GLN A 83 -4.88 -3.96 21.08
CA GLN A 83 -5.38 -5.29 21.47
C GLN A 83 -4.55 -6.44 20.84
N LEU A 84 -4.23 -6.31 19.54
CA LEU A 84 -3.43 -7.32 18.83
C LEU A 84 -2.02 -7.41 19.41
N ALA A 85 -1.39 -6.29 19.76
CA ALA A 85 -0.07 -6.24 20.37
C ALA A 85 0.01 -7.04 21.68
N HIS A 86 -1.08 -7.09 22.44
CA HIS A 86 -1.16 -7.81 23.69
C HIS A 86 -1.62 -9.28 23.55
N SER A 87 -1.98 -9.71 22.33
CA SER A 87 -2.39 -11.09 22.10
C SER A 87 -1.20 -12.04 21.99
N THR A 88 -1.24 -13.19 22.66
CA THR A 88 -0.23 -14.24 22.57
C THR A 88 -0.05 -14.77 21.14
N PHE A 89 -1.13 -14.81 20.37
CA PHE A 89 -1.14 -15.20 18.98
C PHE A 89 -0.24 -14.26 18.14
N TYR A 90 -0.41 -12.94 18.31
CA TYR A 90 0.34 -11.94 17.55
C TYR A 90 1.80 -11.84 18.02
N GLN A 91 2.03 -11.86 19.33
CA GLN A 91 3.37 -11.75 19.92
C GLN A 91 4.29 -12.93 19.57
N ALA A 92 3.75 -14.12 19.39
CA ALA A 92 4.52 -15.30 19.00
C ALA A 92 4.92 -15.31 17.52
N GLY A 93 4.24 -14.51 16.69
CA GLY A 93 4.49 -14.43 15.26
C GLY A 93 5.73 -13.59 14.93
N ARG A 94 6.41 -13.96 13.87
CA ARG A 94 7.46 -13.16 13.22
C ARG A 94 7.46 -13.41 11.73
N ASP A 95 7.92 -12.44 10.97
CA ASP A 95 8.03 -12.57 9.53
C ASP A 95 9.09 -13.61 9.16
N ALA A 96 8.82 -14.42 8.16
CA ALA A 96 9.80 -15.33 7.60
C ALA A 96 10.85 -14.51 6.82
N PRO A 97 12.15 -14.77 7.02
CA PRO A 97 13.19 -13.98 6.36
C PRO A 97 13.05 -13.97 4.83
N GLY A 98 12.99 -12.78 4.24
CA GLY A 98 12.93 -12.57 2.78
C GLY A 98 11.59 -12.87 2.14
N SER A 99 10.51 -13.05 2.91
CA SER A 99 9.17 -13.27 2.37
C SER A 99 8.47 -11.98 1.94
N ASP A 100 8.82 -10.86 2.56
CA ASP A 100 8.20 -9.56 2.28
C ASP A 100 8.43 -9.08 0.83
N LYS A 101 7.33 -8.89 0.11
CA LYS A 101 7.31 -8.38 -1.26
C LYS A 101 6.25 -7.31 -1.39
N VAL A 102 6.67 -6.13 -1.83
CA VAL A 102 5.79 -4.99 -2.02
C VAL A 102 5.79 -4.55 -3.48
N ASP A 103 4.60 -4.50 -4.10
CA ASP A 103 4.37 -3.97 -5.44
C ASP A 103 3.53 -2.70 -5.38
N VAL A 104 4.02 -1.62 -6.00
CA VAL A 104 3.36 -0.31 -6.02
C VAL A 104 2.87 0.01 -7.43
N ARG A 105 1.59 0.31 -7.59
CA ARG A 105 0.98 0.72 -8.84
C ARG A 105 0.23 2.05 -8.67
N PHE A 106 0.75 3.11 -9.24
CA PHE A 106 0.07 4.39 -9.28
C PHE A 106 -1.12 4.36 -10.23
N VAL A 107 -2.30 4.73 -9.75
CA VAL A 107 -3.52 4.94 -10.55
C VAL A 107 -3.72 6.41 -10.88
N ARG A 108 -3.15 7.29 -10.04
CA ARG A 108 -3.05 8.74 -10.22
C ARG A 108 -1.71 9.20 -9.62
N PRO A 109 -1.23 10.43 -9.88
CA PRO A 109 0.01 10.94 -9.26
C PRO A 109 -0.03 10.98 -7.74
N ASP A 110 -1.22 11.08 -7.17
CA ASP A 110 -1.52 11.21 -5.74
C ASP A 110 -2.27 10.00 -5.15
N VAL A 111 -2.43 8.90 -5.92
CA VAL A 111 -3.11 7.66 -5.47
C VAL A 111 -2.41 6.44 -6.01
N ALA A 112 -2.10 5.48 -5.13
CA ALA A 112 -1.58 4.18 -5.53
C ALA A 112 -2.37 3.03 -4.90
N VAL A 113 -2.36 1.89 -5.60
CA VAL A 113 -2.72 0.59 -5.05
C VAL A 113 -1.42 -0.15 -4.79
N VAL A 114 -1.29 -0.67 -3.58
CA VAL A 114 -0.12 -1.43 -3.15
C VAL A 114 -0.54 -2.85 -2.84
N TYR A 115 0.25 -3.79 -3.28
CA TYR A 115 0.10 -5.18 -2.93
C TYR A 115 1.33 -5.61 -2.12
N GLU A 116 1.10 -6.22 -0.96
CA GLU A 116 2.14 -6.78 -0.12
C GLU A 116 1.86 -8.26 0.12
N TYR A 117 2.91 -9.05 0.10
CA TYR A 117 2.90 -10.45 0.49
C TYR A 117 3.92 -10.67 1.58
N GLU A 118 3.51 -11.33 2.66
CA GLU A 118 4.38 -11.76 3.76
C GLU A 118 4.08 -13.20 4.19
N GLU A 119 5.06 -13.86 4.79
CA GLU A 119 4.87 -15.13 5.49
C GLU A 119 5.14 -14.94 6.98
N VAL A 120 4.18 -15.30 7.82
CA VAL A 120 4.30 -15.22 9.28
C VAL A 120 4.48 -16.62 9.85
N ILE A 121 5.55 -16.81 10.62
CA ILE A 121 5.92 -18.08 11.25
C ILE A 121 5.94 -17.96 12.77
N GLY A 122 5.79 -19.09 13.47
CA GLY A 122 5.92 -19.17 14.92
C GLY A 122 4.67 -18.78 15.71
N GLN A 123 3.56 -18.47 15.03
CA GLN A 123 2.29 -18.20 15.71
C GLN A 123 1.76 -19.43 16.44
N ILE A 124 1.04 -19.18 17.53
CA ILE A 124 0.40 -20.20 18.36
C ILE A 124 -1.11 -20.08 18.21
N ASP A 125 -1.79 -21.16 17.86
CA ASP A 125 -3.25 -21.19 17.82
C ASP A 125 -3.80 -20.88 19.23
N PRO A 126 -4.58 -19.79 19.38
CA PRO A 126 -5.06 -19.35 20.70
C PRO A 126 -6.10 -20.30 21.30
N THR A 127 -6.71 -21.19 20.49
CA THR A 127 -7.75 -22.10 20.93
C THR A 127 -7.18 -23.39 21.51
N ILE A 128 -6.13 -23.93 20.88
CA ILE A 128 -5.55 -25.23 21.24
C ILE A 128 -4.12 -25.14 21.77
N GLY A 129 -3.51 -23.96 21.77
CA GLY A 129 -2.16 -23.72 22.29
C GLY A 129 -1.04 -24.42 21.51
N LYS A 130 -1.26 -24.79 20.25
CA LYS A 130 -0.28 -25.48 19.40
C LYS A 130 0.32 -24.54 18.36
N PRO A 131 1.56 -24.80 17.92
CA PRO A 131 2.15 -24.07 16.80
C PRO A 131 1.28 -24.17 15.55
N MET A 132 1.08 -23.03 14.88
CA MET A 132 0.42 -22.96 13.59
C MET A 132 1.43 -23.19 12.44
N PRO A 133 0.98 -23.73 11.29
CA PRO A 133 1.77 -23.70 10.08
C PRO A 133 2.08 -22.24 9.68
N PRO A 134 3.12 -21.99 8.87
CA PRO A 134 3.37 -20.68 8.31
C PRO A 134 2.11 -20.13 7.63
N ARG A 135 1.73 -18.89 7.99
CA ARG A 135 0.62 -18.20 7.33
C ARG A 135 1.17 -17.37 6.19
N LYS A 136 0.50 -17.42 5.06
CA LYS A 136 0.81 -16.62 3.88
C LYS A 136 -0.26 -15.55 3.75
N ILE A 137 0.16 -14.32 3.93
CA ILE A 137 -0.74 -13.19 4.07
C ILE A 137 -0.54 -12.25 2.90
N HIS A 138 -1.65 -11.82 2.31
CA HIS A 138 -1.70 -10.84 1.25
C HIS A 138 -2.41 -9.59 1.76
N HIS A 139 -1.79 -8.46 1.58
CA HIS A 139 -2.38 -7.17 1.87
C HIS A 139 -2.61 -6.40 0.57
N GLN A 140 -3.76 -5.77 0.46
CA GLN A 140 -4.03 -4.79 -0.58
C GLN A 140 -4.33 -3.45 0.07
N TYR A 141 -3.51 -2.47 -0.24
CA TYR A 141 -3.72 -1.11 0.25
C TYR A 141 -4.17 -0.18 -0.87
N VAL A 142 -5.01 0.78 -0.52
CA VAL A 142 -5.19 2.00 -1.29
C VAL A 142 -4.53 3.12 -0.49
N VAL A 143 -3.58 3.81 -1.09
CA VAL A 143 -2.88 4.93 -0.46
C VAL A 143 -3.11 6.21 -1.25
N SER A 144 -3.24 7.34 -0.56
CA SER A 144 -3.32 8.65 -1.18
C SER A 144 -2.38 9.65 -0.53
N LYS A 145 -2.03 10.70 -1.28
CA LYS A 145 -1.17 11.78 -0.82
C LYS A 145 -2.02 12.95 -0.35
N GLU A 146 -1.99 13.23 0.95
CA GLU A 146 -2.70 14.33 1.61
C GLU A 146 -1.68 15.28 2.23
N ASP A 147 -1.77 16.57 1.92
CA ASP A 147 -0.85 17.60 2.42
C ASP A 147 0.64 17.22 2.28
N GLY A 148 0.96 16.56 1.15
CA GLY A 148 2.33 16.12 0.84
C GLY A 148 2.77 14.82 1.53
N LYS A 149 1.92 14.16 2.32
CA LYS A 149 2.19 12.91 3.01
C LYS A 149 1.35 11.77 2.42
N TRP A 150 1.94 10.61 2.23
CA TRP A 150 1.22 9.39 1.86
C TRP A 150 0.56 8.79 3.09
N LEU A 151 -0.73 8.44 2.98
CA LEU A 151 -1.53 7.81 4.02
C LEU A 151 -2.30 6.62 3.45
N ILE A 152 -2.49 5.59 4.27
CA ILE A 152 -3.32 4.43 3.93
C ILE A 152 -4.79 4.82 4.08
N GLN A 153 -5.54 4.71 2.99
CA GLN A 153 -6.98 4.97 2.94
C GLN A 153 -7.80 3.70 3.20
N SER A 154 -7.27 2.58 2.73
CA SER A 154 -7.92 1.29 2.92
C SER A 154 -6.89 0.18 2.92
N GLU A 155 -7.13 -0.84 3.76
CA GLU A 155 -6.40 -2.10 3.76
C GLU A 155 -7.36 -3.28 3.79
N LEU A 156 -7.10 -4.24 2.91
CA LEU A 156 -7.75 -5.55 2.90
C LEU A 156 -6.68 -6.62 3.11
N ILE A 157 -6.87 -7.47 4.12
CA ILE A 157 -5.99 -8.57 4.45
C ILE A 157 -6.64 -9.89 4.05
N MET A 158 -5.89 -10.77 3.41
CA MET A 158 -6.32 -12.12 3.04
C MET A 158 -5.25 -13.13 3.45
N ASP A 159 -5.69 -14.28 4.00
CA ASP A 159 -4.82 -15.43 4.22
C ASP A 159 -5.01 -16.44 3.07
N GLU A 160 -3.93 -17.08 2.65
CA GLU A 160 -4.05 -18.30 1.83
C GLU A 160 -4.64 -19.42 2.69
N GLU A 161 -5.83 -19.89 2.34
CA GLU A 161 -6.37 -21.09 2.96
C GLU A 161 -5.63 -22.34 2.48
N HIS A 162 -5.12 -23.11 3.41
CA HIS A 162 -4.59 -24.43 3.11
C HIS A 162 -5.76 -25.42 3.04
N PHE A 163 -6.35 -25.60 1.87
CA PHE A 163 -7.24 -26.73 1.66
C PHE A 163 -6.43 -28.01 1.84
N ALA A 164 -6.75 -28.79 2.88
CA ALA A 164 -6.24 -30.15 3.02
C ALA A 164 -6.69 -30.94 1.78
N LYS A 165 -5.72 -31.41 0.99
CA LYS A 165 -5.95 -32.31 -0.14
C LYS A 165 -6.27 -33.71 0.37
#